data_f83c6e47da4af812e50c67f7267cef8c
#
_entry.id   f83c6e47da4af812e50c67f7267cef8c
#
_cell.length_a   1.000
_cell.length_b   1.000
_cell.length_c   1.000
_cell.angle_alpha   90.00
_cell.angle_beta   90.00
_cell.angle_gamma   90.00
#
_symmetry.space_group_name_H-M   'P 1'
#
loop_
_entity.id
_entity.type
_entity.pdbx_description
1 polymer ?
#
loop_
_entity_poly.entity_id
_entity_poly.type
_entity_poly.pdbx_seq_one_letter_code
_entity_poly.pdbx_strand_id
1 'polypeptide(L)'
;MAAITPTDEPPAPTTPPTDAPKKARDIMGIDLRRIEKQAQTAAAIPITRKKPASKDEPTPTLTAGQYNTQTKFGFEQVQNRQYLTNTNQLVQSIETTDENNQPIRYIPLEQSEISWLLCTQTPAVFNKTQLWTDIKAYLYEYLELPEETQYDVLTAWVFANWIPELWNTVPYLFFFGAKNTGKTQALAILQYISYRANFNVCCTPAVLFRSIEKDNIIPFLDEAEVFKKETADDILACLNAGYKRVSGVIRRFQGDTKTGAIVGFRVFGFKAIAGTAKLKNTLESRCITVHMMQNTRDISQFIDDNQTQTIRDQLLQWRFWALQNLKIPRTKTEFLQSLPPEFKEMRNKRVVELFLPLYFVSDQEVKPLIVEYAQTVCGDQADEEATSIYAEIISAMCNRRGLVKNGMLELKEILNEVNQNRGPAEQISSTKKIGDIVESLAFQKKPCGHNRLVGVVWDEKKLERLKLRYLPPPPPQTEEETQETQPAAENKPQFPPNDQIAACTVLPILPDEHGNFRKFKWLCKRCGQVTDLLYHTQFFNKKTPEADVCNPCASQILEYLQQKEENRYE
;
A
#
# COMPACT_ATOMS: atom_id res chain seq x y z
N MET A 1 82.98 -4.96 -4.39
CA MET A 1 83.00 -4.88 -2.92
C MET A 1 82.66 -3.47 -2.54
N ALA A 2 81.40 -3.18 -2.23
CA ALA A 2 80.98 -1.99 -1.53
C ALA A 2 79.61 -2.30 -0.93
N ALA A 3 79.47 -2.18 0.37
CA ALA A 3 78.33 -2.50 1.17
C ALA A 3 77.18 -1.44 0.94
N ILE A 4 75.96 -1.89 0.77
CA ILE A 4 74.76 -1.06 0.73
C ILE A 4 74.01 -1.31 2.04
N THR A 5 73.93 -0.27 2.87
CA THR A 5 73.00 -0.21 4.02
C THR A 5 71.65 0.23 3.58
N PRO A 6 70.54 -0.40 4.05
CA PRO A 6 69.22 0.08 3.80
C PRO A 6 68.72 0.91 5.00
N THR A 7 68.31 2.15 4.72
CA THR A 7 67.49 2.95 5.60
C THR A 7 66.44 3.58 4.72
N ASP A 8 65.24 3.04 4.74
CA ASP A 8 64.05 3.74 4.31
C ASP A 8 62.87 3.32 5.20
N GLU A 9 62.60 4.16 6.20
CA GLU A 9 61.31 4.21 6.88
C GLU A 9 60.25 4.81 5.94
N PRO A 10 59.02 4.27 5.89
CA PRO A 10 57.95 4.88 5.13
C PRO A 10 57.51 6.19 5.79
N PRO A 11 57.15 7.22 5.00
CA PRO A 11 56.67 8.50 5.53
C PRO A 11 55.36 8.34 6.25
N ALA A 12 55.21 9.04 7.38
CA ALA A 12 54.00 9.15 8.18
C ALA A 12 52.80 9.59 7.34
N PRO A 13 51.58 9.12 7.66
CA PRO A 13 50.38 9.50 6.92
C PRO A 13 50.11 11.00 7.12
N THR A 14 50.09 11.72 6.01
CA THR A 14 49.68 13.12 5.93
C THR A 14 48.22 13.24 6.36
N THR A 15 47.96 14.07 7.34
CA THR A 15 46.61 14.52 7.72
C THR A 15 45.84 14.98 6.49
N PRO A 16 44.56 14.56 6.33
CA PRO A 16 43.70 15.07 5.24
C PRO A 16 43.44 16.56 5.45
N PRO A 17 43.28 17.31 4.35
CA PRO A 17 43.03 18.74 4.42
C PRO A 17 41.70 19.04 5.11
N THR A 18 41.71 19.96 6.04
CA THR A 18 40.60 20.49 6.80
C THR A 18 39.70 21.45 5.97
N ASP A 19 39.31 21.04 4.79
CA ASP A 19 38.28 21.76 4.03
C ASP A 19 37.15 20.80 3.64
N ALA A 20 36.32 20.49 4.62
CA ALA A 20 34.99 19.96 4.33
C ALA A 20 34.18 21.04 3.59
N PRO A 21 33.54 20.70 2.47
CA PRO A 21 32.83 21.68 1.68
C PRO A 21 31.69 22.27 2.51
N LYS A 22 31.67 23.60 2.62
CA LYS A 22 30.59 24.43 3.17
C LYS A 22 29.29 24.38 2.34
N LYS A 23 28.95 23.28 1.72
CA LYS A 23 27.78 23.11 0.84
C LYS A 23 26.91 21.93 1.25
N ALA A 24 26.58 21.84 2.54
CA ALA A 24 25.41 21.07 3.00
C ALA A 24 24.46 22.05 3.72
N ARG A 25 24.27 23.22 3.14
CA ARG A 25 23.20 24.13 3.49
C ARG A 25 22.25 24.20 2.32
N ASP A 26 20.99 23.96 2.64
CA ASP A 26 19.84 24.37 1.88
C ASP A 26 19.61 23.66 0.52
N ILE A 27 18.98 22.49 0.61
CA ILE A 27 17.99 22.12 -0.39
C ILE A 27 16.57 22.13 0.20
N MET A 28 16.41 22.14 1.54
CA MET A 28 15.08 22.14 2.16
C MET A 28 14.93 22.96 3.45
N GLY A 29 15.83 23.86 3.78
CA GLY A 29 15.72 24.67 5.03
C GLY A 29 15.70 23.85 6.34
N ILE A 30 15.85 22.53 6.27
CA ILE A 30 15.85 21.64 7.43
C ILE A 30 17.27 21.58 7.98
N ASP A 31 17.48 22.04 9.21
CA ASP A 31 18.75 21.89 9.91
C ASP A 31 18.96 20.42 10.33
N LEU A 32 19.43 19.61 9.38
CA LEU A 32 19.71 18.18 9.58
C LEU A 32 20.65 17.94 10.77
N ARG A 33 21.55 18.89 11.09
CA ARG A 33 22.42 18.80 12.26
C ARG A 33 21.67 18.92 13.57
N ARG A 34 20.56 19.65 13.57
CA ARG A 34 19.69 19.77 14.75
C ARG A 34 18.95 18.47 15.00
N ILE A 35 18.51 17.81 13.94
CA ILE A 35 17.84 16.49 13.99
C ILE A 35 18.83 15.39 14.41
N GLU A 36 20.03 15.36 13.83
CA GLU A 36 21.09 14.41 14.21
C GLU A 36 21.55 14.60 15.66
N LYS A 37 21.67 15.86 16.12
CA LYS A 37 22.04 16.14 17.52
C LYS A 37 20.95 15.73 18.49
N GLN A 38 19.69 15.84 18.12
CA GLN A 38 18.54 15.37 18.89
C GLN A 38 18.50 13.83 18.95
N ALA A 39 18.78 13.14 17.86
CA ALA A 39 18.82 11.68 17.80
C ALA A 39 19.98 11.09 18.63
N GLN A 40 21.13 11.75 18.64
CA GLN A 40 22.30 11.34 19.43
C GLN A 40 22.11 11.58 20.94
N THR A 41 21.35 12.61 21.31
CA THR A 41 21.06 12.93 22.72
C THR A 41 20.01 11.97 23.32
N ALA A 42 19.08 11.48 22.51
CA ALA A 42 18.06 10.53 22.95
C ALA A 42 18.62 9.13 23.31
N ALA A 43 19.81 8.78 22.85
CA ALA A 43 20.44 7.48 23.09
C ALA A 43 21.17 7.35 24.44
N ALA A 44 21.30 8.41 25.23
CA ALA A 44 22.27 8.47 26.33
C ALA A 44 21.72 8.70 27.75
N ILE A 45 20.40 8.66 27.99
CA ILE A 45 19.86 8.92 29.33
C ILE A 45 19.43 7.61 30.00
N PRO A 46 20.11 7.16 31.08
CA PRO A 46 19.63 6.06 31.89
C PRO A 46 18.40 6.52 32.69
N ILE A 47 17.28 5.84 32.49
CA ILE A 47 16.06 6.06 33.28
C ILE A 47 16.34 5.57 34.70
N THR A 48 16.75 6.45 35.59
CA THR A 48 16.80 6.17 37.03
C THR A 48 15.36 6.16 37.56
N ARG A 49 14.81 4.96 37.74
CA ARG A 49 13.56 4.78 38.47
C ARG A 49 13.81 5.18 39.93
N LYS A 50 13.36 6.38 40.35
CA LYS A 50 13.21 6.69 41.79
C LYS A 50 12.15 5.73 42.36
N LYS A 51 12.49 5.04 43.45
CA LYS A 51 11.50 4.26 44.21
C LYS A 51 10.40 5.19 44.67
N PRO A 52 9.11 4.80 44.60
CA PRO A 52 8.01 5.60 45.14
C PRO A 52 8.17 5.76 46.67
N ALA A 53 7.91 6.97 47.16
CA ALA A 53 8.12 7.33 48.58
C ALA A 53 7.03 6.77 49.50
N SER A 54 5.83 6.43 48.97
CA SER A 54 4.77 5.75 49.70
C SER A 54 3.91 4.90 48.76
N LYS A 55 3.14 3.93 49.30
CA LYS A 55 2.26 3.06 48.48
C LYS A 55 1.07 3.79 47.85
N ASP A 56 0.74 4.99 48.32
CA ASP A 56 -0.45 5.74 47.95
C ASP A 56 -0.14 6.93 47.00
N GLU A 57 1.14 7.20 46.72
CA GLU A 57 1.48 8.26 45.77
C GLU A 57 1.48 7.73 44.33
N PRO A 58 0.83 8.45 43.37
CA PRO A 58 0.78 8.03 41.99
C PRO A 58 2.18 8.02 41.35
N THR A 59 2.54 6.89 40.75
CA THR A 59 3.84 6.73 40.07
C THR A 59 3.92 7.63 38.84
N PRO A 60 4.89 8.56 38.79
CA PRO A 60 5.05 9.42 37.61
C PRO A 60 5.51 8.59 36.40
N THR A 61 4.77 8.68 35.31
CA THR A 61 5.00 7.97 34.05
C THR A 61 5.05 8.97 32.90
N LEU A 62 6.19 9.03 32.23
CA LEU A 62 6.37 9.87 31.05
C LEU A 62 5.66 9.27 29.83
N THR A 63 4.82 10.07 29.17
CA THR A 63 4.16 9.68 27.92
C THR A 63 3.83 10.89 27.04
N ALA A 64 3.83 10.72 25.74
CA ALA A 64 3.35 11.75 24.81
C ALA A 64 1.82 11.76 24.66
N GLY A 65 1.13 10.76 25.18
CA GLY A 65 -0.33 10.66 25.12
C GLY A 65 -0.81 9.22 25.10
N GLN A 66 -2.07 9.06 25.42
CA GLN A 66 -2.75 7.76 25.44
C GLN A 66 -4.22 7.89 25.06
N TYR A 67 -4.81 6.77 24.62
CA TYR A 67 -6.24 6.63 24.44
C TYR A 67 -6.71 5.32 25.08
N ASN A 68 -7.67 5.43 26.00
CA ASN A 68 -8.30 4.29 26.62
C ASN A 68 -9.59 3.94 25.86
N THR A 69 -9.59 2.76 25.21
CA THR A 69 -10.72 2.30 24.39
C THR A 69 -11.97 1.95 25.20
N GLN A 70 -11.84 1.66 26.50
CA GLN A 70 -12.96 1.32 27.39
C GLN A 70 -13.67 2.58 27.86
N THR A 71 -12.91 3.54 28.41
CA THR A 71 -13.46 4.81 28.90
C THR A 71 -13.67 5.82 27.79
N LYS A 72 -13.12 5.59 26.59
CA LYS A 72 -13.07 6.53 25.48
C LYS A 72 -12.40 7.87 25.82
N PHE A 73 -11.58 7.87 26.84
CA PHE A 73 -10.81 9.03 27.24
C PHE A 73 -9.43 9.00 26.58
N GLY A 74 -9.03 10.13 26.01
CA GLY A 74 -7.76 10.29 25.35
C GLY A 74 -7.13 11.66 25.61
N PHE A 75 -5.82 11.70 25.56
CA PHE A 75 -5.04 12.91 25.69
C PHE A 75 -3.76 12.81 24.86
N GLU A 76 -3.30 13.94 24.35
CA GLU A 76 -2.08 14.07 23.55
C GLU A 76 -1.25 15.25 24.04
N GLN A 77 0.07 15.06 24.09
CA GLN A 77 0.99 16.15 24.39
C GLN A 77 1.01 17.17 23.26
N VAL A 78 0.83 18.41 23.66
CA VAL A 78 0.92 19.58 22.81
C VAL A 78 2.12 20.45 23.21
N GLN A 79 2.33 21.56 22.52
CA GLN A 79 3.39 22.50 22.87
C GLN A 79 3.32 22.92 24.36
N ASN A 80 4.40 23.47 24.89
CA ASN A 80 4.52 23.92 26.28
C ASN A 80 4.34 22.85 27.36
N ARG A 81 4.60 21.56 27.01
CA ARG A 81 4.54 20.43 27.96
C ARG A 81 3.20 20.30 28.67
N GLN A 82 2.13 20.41 27.91
CA GLN A 82 0.78 20.20 28.38
C GLN A 82 0.12 19.06 27.60
N TYR A 83 -0.93 18.49 28.16
CA TYR A 83 -1.83 17.58 27.45
C TYR A 83 -3.09 18.32 27.03
N LEU A 84 -3.49 18.13 25.80
CA LEU A 84 -4.85 18.41 25.34
C LEU A 84 -5.66 17.11 25.42
N THR A 85 -6.78 17.16 26.14
CA THR A 85 -7.69 16.03 26.27
C THR A 85 -8.73 16.03 25.15
N ASN A 86 -9.37 14.89 24.93
CA ASN A 86 -10.49 14.78 23.98
C ASN A 86 -11.78 15.51 24.43
N THR A 87 -11.76 16.13 25.60
CA THR A 87 -12.77 17.08 26.10
C THR A 87 -12.32 18.53 25.94
N ASN A 88 -11.25 18.76 25.15
CA ASN A 88 -10.65 20.08 24.90
C ASN A 88 -10.14 20.80 26.15
N GLN A 89 -9.70 20.08 27.14
CA GLN A 89 -9.09 20.63 28.35
C GLN A 89 -7.55 20.56 28.24
N LEU A 90 -6.88 21.62 28.64
CA LEU A 90 -5.43 21.66 28.79
C LEU A 90 -5.06 21.35 30.23
N VAL A 91 -4.22 20.33 30.44
CA VAL A 91 -3.78 19.89 31.74
C VAL A 91 -2.29 19.60 31.77
N GLN A 92 -1.64 19.77 32.92
CA GLN A 92 -0.21 19.50 33.08
C GLN A 92 0.10 18.01 33.34
N SER A 93 -0.86 17.29 33.90
CA SER A 93 -0.74 15.86 34.18
C SER A 93 -2.10 15.19 34.18
N ILE A 94 -2.12 13.86 34.03
CA ILE A 94 -3.33 13.04 34.09
C ILE A 94 -3.12 12.00 35.19
N GLU A 95 -3.99 11.98 36.19
CA GLU A 95 -3.99 10.95 37.24
C GLU A 95 -5.02 9.86 36.89
N THR A 96 -4.60 8.60 36.98
CA THR A 96 -5.43 7.42 36.71
C THR A 96 -4.85 6.21 37.43
N THR A 97 -5.41 5.02 37.19
CA THR A 97 -4.86 3.75 37.68
C THR A 97 -4.37 2.89 36.51
N ASP A 98 -3.35 2.07 36.75
CA ASP A 98 -2.87 1.06 35.79
C ASP A 98 -3.77 -0.18 35.77
N GLU A 99 -3.38 -1.18 34.95
CA GLU A 99 -4.09 -2.47 34.84
C GLU A 99 -4.18 -3.25 36.16
N ASN A 100 -3.31 -2.91 37.14
CA ASN A 100 -3.25 -3.51 38.49
C ASN A 100 -3.93 -2.65 39.56
N ASN A 101 -4.71 -1.62 39.15
CA ASN A 101 -5.32 -0.63 40.04
C ASN A 101 -4.31 0.18 40.89
N GLN A 102 -3.05 0.30 40.41
CA GLN A 102 -2.06 1.15 41.07
C GLN A 102 -2.17 2.58 40.54
N PRO A 103 -2.07 3.61 41.43
CA PRO A 103 -2.18 5.01 40.99
C PRO A 103 -0.99 5.41 40.09
N ILE A 104 -1.30 5.97 38.93
CA ILE A 104 -0.33 6.50 37.96
C ILE A 104 -0.62 7.97 37.71
N ARG A 105 0.44 8.77 37.61
CA ARG A 105 0.38 10.14 37.09
C ARG A 105 1.15 10.24 35.78
N TYR A 106 0.44 10.44 34.67
CA TYR A 106 1.06 10.73 33.40
C TYR A 106 1.55 12.18 33.37
N ILE A 107 2.81 12.35 32.96
CA ILE A 107 3.45 13.66 32.78
C ILE A 107 4.06 13.76 31.38
N PRO A 108 4.01 14.96 30.74
CA PRO A 108 4.52 15.17 29.40
C PRO A 108 6.03 14.95 29.33
N LEU A 109 6.48 14.46 28.16
CA LEU A 109 7.90 14.32 27.83
C LEU A 109 8.59 15.67 27.79
N GLU A 110 9.91 15.69 28.04
CA GLU A 110 10.75 16.86 27.77
C GLU A 110 10.81 17.14 26.27
N GLN A 111 10.90 18.41 25.87
CA GLN A 111 10.98 18.79 24.47
C GLN A 111 12.18 18.16 23.76
N SER A 112 13.27 17.95 24.48
CA SER A 112 14.50 17.28 23.98
C SER A 112 14.32 15.79 23.68
N GLU A 113 13.28 15.14 24.24
CA GLU A 113 12.97 13.74 24.02
C GLU A 113 12.03 13.52 22.83
N ILE A 114 11.44 14.59 22.29
CA ILE A 114 10.42 14.53 21.23
C ILE A 114 11.10 14.71 19.87
N SER A 115 10.92 13.72 19.01
CA SER A 115 11.51 13.68 17.67
C SER A 115 10.50 13.99 16.54
N TRP A 116 9.27 14.34 16.89
CA TRP A 116 8.19 14.69 15.96
C TRP A 116 7.60 16.06 16.25
N LEU A 117 6.81 16.56 15.31
CA LEU A 117 6.17 17.88 15.44
C LEU A 117 4.93 17.79 16.33
N LEU A 118 4.84 18.70 17.28
CA LEU A 118 3.70 18.81 18.20
C LEU A 118 2.62 19.76 17.66
N CYS A 119 1.37 19.46 18.00
CA CYS A 119 0.26 20.39 17.83
C CYS A 119 0.36 21.56 18.81
N THR A 120 -0.37 22.64 18.53
CA THR A 120 -0.46 23.77 19.47
C THR A 120 -1.31 23.39 20.69
N GLN A 121 -1.24 24.20 21.72
CA GLN A 121 -2.09 24.04 22.91
C GLN A 121 -3.54 24.52 22.69
N THR A 122 -3.82 25.23 21.59
CA THR A 122 -5.15 25.78 21.31
C THR A 122 -5.98 24.74 20.57
N PRO A 123 -7.15 24.34 21.09
CA PRO A 123 -8.04 23.45 20.37
C PRO A 123 -8.50 24.08 19.05
N ALA A 124 -8.36 23.33 17.95
CA ALA A 124 -8.83 23.74 16.64
C ALA A 124 -10.26 23.22 16.39
N VAL A 125 -11.05 24.01 15.67
CA VAL A 125 -12.31 23.51 15.09
C VAL A 125 -11.98 22.85 13.77
N PHE A 126 -12.48 21.63 13.54
CA PHE A 126 -12.28 20.94 12.27
C PHE A 126 -13.61 20.68 11.56
N ASN A 127 -13.55 20.78 10.26
CA ASN A 127 -14.56 20.26 9.34
C ASN A 127 -13.86 19.19 8.49
N LYS A 128 -14.35 17.97 8.52
CA LYS A 128 -13.66 16.84 7.87
C LYS A 128 -13.50 17.05 6.37
N THR A 129 -14.56 17.49 5.68
CA THR A 129 -14.52 17.73 4.23
C THR A 129 -13.56 18.86 3.87
N GLN A 130 -13.57 19.96 4.63
CA GLN A 130 -12.61 21.05 4.42
C GLN A 130 -11.18 20.60 4.71
N LEU A 131 -10.95 19.89 5.81
CA LEU A 131 -9.63 19.35 6.16
C LEU A 131 -9.11 18.37 5.11
N TRP A 132 -9.99 17.58 4.50
CA TRP A 132 -9.64 16.71 3.36
C TRP A 132 -9.14 17.53 2.18
N THR A 133 -9.90 18.55 1.82
CA THR A 133 -9.53 19.49 0.73
C THR A 133 -8.21 20.21 1.01
N ASP A 134 -8.01 20.68 2.24
CA ASP A 134 -6.80 21.40 2.66
C ASP A 134 -5.56 20.48 2.58
N ILE A 135 -5.68 19.21 3.03
CA ILE A 135 -4.58 18.23 2.94
C ILE A 135 -4.30 17.88 1.47
N LYS A 136 -5.34 17.64 0.67
CA LYS A 136 -5.17 17.36 -0.77
C LYS A 136 -4.49 18.53 -1.49
N ALA A 137 -4.91 19.76 -1.21
CA ALA A 137 -4.29 20.98 -1.76
C ALA A 137 -2.83 21.13 -1.31
N TYR A 138 -2.55 20.88 -0.03
CA TYR A 138 -1.18 20.88 0.49
C TYR A 138 -0.31 19.84 -0.24
N LEU A 139 -0.79 18.60 -0.39
CA LEU A 139 -0.05 17.58 -1.13
C LEU A 139 0.17 17.98 -2.58
N TYR A 140 -0.84 18.56 -3.23
CA TYR A 140 -0.74 19.04 -4.61
C TYR A 140 0.27 20.18 -4.77
N GLU A 141 0.36 21.09 -3.81
CA GLU A 141 1.30 22.21 -3.82
C GLU A 141 2.76 21.76 -3.80
N TYR A 142 3.06 20.72 -3.00
CA TYR A 142 4.45 20.31 -2.72
C TYR A 142 4.88 19.01 -3.40
N LEU A 143 3.96 18.29 -4.06
CA LEU A 143 4.23 17.03 -4.77
C LEU A 143 3.59 17.05 -6.15
N GLU A 144 4.26 16.42 -7.10
CA GLU A 144 3.64 16.00 -8.35
C GLU A 144 3.55 14.48 -8.35
N LEU A 145 2.32 13.97 -8.42
CA LEU A 145 2.03 12.54 -8.45
C LEU A 145 1.54 12.14 -9.85
N PRO A 146 1.86 10.93 -10.31
CA PRO A 146 1.47 10.46 -11.64
C PRO A 146 -0.04 10.43 -11.89
N GLU A 147 -0.83 10.20 -10.85
CA GLU A 147 -2.28 10.05 -10.94
C GLU A 147 -2.98 10.93 -9.91
N GLU A 148 -4.07 11.59 -10.33
CA GLU A 148 -4.86 12.47 -9.47
C GLU A 148 -5.43 11.73 -8.25
N THR A 149 -5.86 10.48 -8.44
CA THR A 149 -6.39 9.62 -7.37
C THR A 149 -5.40 9.34 -6.25
N GLN A 150 -4.10 9.44 -6.53
CA GLN A 150 -3.06 9.23 -5.52
C GLN A 150 -3.05 10.32 -4.45
N TYR A 151 -3.49 11.54 -4.76
CA TYR A 151 -3.65 12.59 -3.75
C TYR A 151 -4.74 12.23 -2.73
N ASP A 152 -5.85 11.63 -3.19
CA ASP A 152 -6.90 11.14 -2.29
C ASP A 152 -6.44 9.94 -1.47
N VAL A 153 -5.66 9.03 -2.07
CA VAL A 153 -5.07 7.88 -1.36
C VAL A 153 -4.10 8.34 -0.26
N LEU A 154 -3.22 9.31 -0.56
CA LEU A 154 -2.29 9.86 0.44
C LEU A 154 -3.04 10.65 1.52
N THR A 155 -4.07 11.42 1.16
CA THR A 155 -4.93 12.13 2.10
C THR A 155 -5.62 11.12 3.04
N ALA A 156 -6.22 10.06 2.49
CA ALA A 156 -6.82 8.99 3.30
C ALA A 156 -5.78 8.31 4.22
N TRP A 157 -4.55 8.10 3.74
CA TRP A 157 -3.48 7.54 4.54
C TRP A 157 -3.11 8.46 5.70
N VAL A 158 -3.07 9.78 5.49
CA VAL A 158 -2.85 10.77 6.55
C VAL A 158 -3.97 10.68 7.60
N PHE A 159 -5.23 10.71 7.21
CA PHE A 159 -6.35 10.55 8.15
C PHE A 159 -6.26 9.23 8.93
N ALA A 160 -5.94 8.12 8.27
CA ALA A 160 -5.87 6.81 8.89
C ALA A 160 -4.71 6.68 9.88
N ASN A 161 -3.56 7.32 9.61
CA ASN A 161 -2.38 7.22 10.46
C ASN A 161 -2.52 7.98 11.80
N TRP A 162 -3.46 8.94 11.90
CA TRP A 162 -3.75 9.64 13.16
C TRP A 162 -4.58 8.80 14.15
N ILE A 163 -5.14 7.67 13.72
CA ILE A 163 -5.98 6.79 14.55
C ILE A 163 -5.51 5.33 14.46
N PRO A 164 -4.22 5.04 14.69
CA PRO A 164 -3.67 3.68 14.52
C PRO A 164 -4.34 2.67 15.46
N GLU A 165 -4.95 3.11 16.55
CA GLU A 165 -5.64 2.25 17.53
C GLU A 165 -6.83 1.51 16.93
N LEU A 166 -7.46 2.04 15.89
CA LEU A 166 -8.65 1.44 15.30
C LEU A 166 -8.34 0.30 14.32
N TRP A 167 -7.10 0.17 13.86
CA TRP A 167 -6.75 -0.74 12.78
C TRP A 167 -6.13 -2.06 13.26
N ASN A 168 -6.47 -3.16 12.60
CA ASN A 168 -5.81 -4.45 12.76
C ASN A 168 -4.69 -4.66 11.74
N THR A 169 -4.82 -4.06 10.57
CA THR A 169 -3.84 -4.05 9.48
C THR A 169 -3.66 -2.61 9.03
N VAL A 170 -2.43 -2.20 8.75
CA VAL A 170 -2.11 -0.85 8.27
C VAL A 170 -1.26 -0.92 7.01
N PRO A 171 -1.54 -0.09 5.99
CA PRO A 171 -0.70 0.03 4.82
C PRO A 171 0.55 0.84 5.11
N TYR A 172 1.68 0.37 4.58
CA TYR A 172 2.85 1.21 4.44
C TYR A 172 2.77 2.00 3.14
N LEU A 173 3.47 3.13 3.06
CA LEU A 173 3.73 3.81 1.80
C LEU A 173 5.14 3.47 1.31
N PHE A 174 5.28 3.27 0.02
CA PHE A 174 6.57 3.10 -0.62
C PHE A 174 6.69 4.04 -1.81
N PHE A 175 7.53 5.08 -1.67
CA PHE A 175 7.88 6.00 -2.75
C PHE A 175 9.05 5.42 -3.53
N PHE A 176 8.78 4.91 -4.72
CA PHE A 176 9.73 4.22 -5.58
C PHE A 176 10.00 5.02 -6.85
N GLY A 177 11.25 5.12 -7.25
CA GLY A 177 11.62 5.80 -8.50
C GLY A 177 13.12 6.04 -8.63
N ALA A 178 13.55 6.55 -9.77
CA ALA A 178 14.94 6.90 -10.05
C ALA A 178 15.47 7.99 -9.09
N LYS A 179 16.76 8.26 -9.13
CA LYS A 179 17.32 9.40 -8.38
C LYS A 179 16.71 10.72 -8.87
N ASN A 180 16.54 11.68 -7.96
CA ASN A 180 16.01 13.01 -8.24
C ASN A 180 14.53 13.05 -8.72
N THR A 181 13.71 12.09 -8.29
CA THR A 181 12.27 12.05 -8.57
C THR A 181 11.40 12.53 -7.40
N GLY A 182 11.94 13.24 -6.42
CA GLY A 182 11.15 13.82 -5.32
C GLY A 182 10.76 12.87 -4.18
N LYS A 183 11.30 11.64 -4.12
CA LYS A 183 10.99 10.65 -3.05
C LYS A 183 11.23 11.16 -1.63
N THR A 184 12.41 11.73 -1.39
CA THR A 184 12.77 12.35 -0.09
C THR A 184 11.85 13.51 0.24
N GLN A 185 11.47 14.31 -0.78
CA GLN A 185 10.51 15.39 -0.64
C GLN A 185 9.14 14.85 -0.22
N ALA A 186 8.67 13.77 -0.83
CA ALA A 186 7.40 13.15 -0.46
C ALA A 186 7.38 12.69 1.01
N LEU A 187 8.47 12.06 1.48
CA LEU A 187 8.60 11.73 2.90
C LEU A 187 8.59 12.98 3.79
N ALA A 188 9.37 14.00 3.44
CA ALA A 188 9.48 15.23 4.22
C ALA A 188 8.12 15.93 4.36
N ILE A 189 7.36 16.07 3.26
CA ILE A 189 6.04 16.70 3.25
C ILE A 189 5.04 15.94 4.11
N LEU A 190 4.97 14.63 3.95
CA LEU A 190 4.07 13.79 4.74
C LEU A 190 4.43 13.78 6.24
N GLN A 191 5.71 13.91 6.58
CA GLN A 191 6.15 14.00 7.97
C GLN A 191 5.49 15.17 8.69
N TYR A 192 5.36 16.32 8.03
CA TYR A 192 4.80 17.53 8.64
C TYR A 192 3.35 17.38 9.08
N ILE A 193 2.58 16.48 8.45
CA ILE A 193 1.15 16.31 8.71
C ILE A 193 0.76 14.93 9.24
N SER A 194 1.73 14.03 9.47
CA SER A 194 1.47 12.68 9.97
C SER A 194 1.62 12.58 11.50
N TYR A 195 0.89 11.65 12.10
CA TYR A 195 0.88 11.41 13.54
C TYR A 195 2.23 10.93 14.04
N ARG A 196 2.87 11.70 14.92
CA ARG A 196 4.17 11.37 15.52
C ARG A 196 5.20 10.86 14.51
N ALA A 197 5.23 11.47 13.33
CA ALA A 197 6.13 11.05 12.28
C ALA A 197 7.59 11.39 12.61
N ASN A 198 8.47 10.41 12.46
CA ASN A 198 9.90 10.56 12.69
C ASN A 198 10.68 10.18 11.44
N PHE A 199 11.36 11.16 10.86
CA PHE A 199 12.17 10.99 9.67
C PHE A 199 13.57 10.44 10.04
N ASN A 200 13.91 9.30 9.47
CA ASN A 200 15.18 8.62 9.72
C ASN A 200 15.87 8.29 8.39
N VAL A 201 17.00 8.92 8.11
CA VAL A 201 17.84 8.57 6.96
C VAL A 201 18.66 7.31 7.25
N CYS A 202 19.08 7.13 8.51
CA CYS A 202 19.80 5.94 8.95
C CYS A 202 19.52 5.68 10.43
N CYS A 203 18.97 4.51 10.75
CA CYS A 203 18.80 4.10 12.13
C CYS A 203 19.22 2.65 12.35
N THR A 204 19.68 2.33 13.56
CA THR A 204 19.91 0.93 13.92
C THR A 204 18.57 0.24 14.18
N PRO A 205 18.47 -1.10 13.99
CA PRO A 205 17.26 -1.84 14.31
C PRO A 205 16.79 -1.59 15.75
N ALA A 206 17.72 -1.51 16.69
CA ALA A 206 17.43 -1.31 18.10
C ALA A 206 16.78 0.06 18.37
N VAL A 207 17.23 1.11 17.71
CA VAL A 207 16.64 2.44 17.81
C VAL A 207 15.23 2.41 17.22
N LEU A 208 15.06 1.81 16.03
CA LEU A 208 13.79 1.74 15.34
C LEU A 208 12.70 1.10 16.20
N PHE A 209 12.88 -0.14 16.65
CA PHE A 209 11.82 -0.83 17.38
C PHE A 209 11.58 -0.28 18.79
N ARG A 210 12.61 0.28 19.47
CA ARG A 210 12.43 0.92 20.77
C ARG A 210 11.67 2.24 20.67
N SER A 211 11.95 3.05 19.66
CA SER A 211 11.22 4.31 19.43
C SER A 211 9.76 4.06 19.07
N ILE A 212 9.47 3.03 18.26
CA ILE A 212 8.09 2.64 17.98
C ILE A 212 7.39 2.17 19.27
N GLU A 213 8.02 1.31 20.07
CA GLU A 213 7.43 0.80 21.32
C GLU A 213 7.19 1.91 22.34
N LYS A 214 8.20 2.79 22.54
CA LYS A 214 8.14 3.81 23.61
C LYS A 214 7.14 4.92 23.28
N ASP A 215 7.19 5.43 22.04
CA ASP A 215 6.56 6.70 21.69
C ASP A 215 5.44 6.55 20.64
N ASN A 216 5.19 5.34 20.13
CA ASN A 216 4.26 5.07 19.03
C ASN A 216 4.55 5.94 17.78
N ILE A 217 5.83 6.15 17.46
CA ILE A 217 6.22 6.92 16.30
C ILE A 217 5.88 6.19 14.99
N ILE A 218 5.63 6.97 13.96
CA ILE A 218 5.55 6.50 12.58
C ILE A 218 6.92 6.75 11.93
N PRO A 219 7.72 5.71 11.67
CA PRO A 219 9.03 5.89 11.03
C PRO A 219 8.87 6.21 9.54
N PHE A 220 9.59 7.23 9.11
CA PHE A 220 9.78 7.64 7.74
C PHE A 220 11.22 7.29 7.36
N LEU A 221 11.39 6.28 6.49
CA LEU A 221 12.68 5.65 6.20
C LEU A 221 13.11 6.03 4.78
N ASP A 222 14.14 6.86 4.67
CA ASP A 222 14.75 7.19 3.39
C ASP A 222 15.91 6.25 3.05
N GLU A 223 16.20 6.11 1.76
CA GLU A 223 17.27 5.27 1.24
C GLU A 223 17.25 3.83 1.80
N ALA A 224 16.09 3.14 1.66
CA ALA A 224 15.90 1.79 2.21
C ALA A 224 16.95 0.74 1.75
N GLU A 225 17.63 0.99 0.64
CA GLU A 225 18.72 0.17 0.13
C GLU A 225 20.04 0.31 0.92
N VAL A 226 20.20 1.38 1.70
CA VAL A 226 21.44 1.67 2.47
C VAL A 226 21.49 0.91 3.80
N PHE A 227 20.42 0.24 4.20
CA PHE A 227 20.49 -0.64 5.36
C PHE A 227 21.60 -1.67 5.13
N LYS A 228 22.71 -1.53 5.88
CA LYS A 228 23.87 -2.43 5.78
C LYS A 228 23.40 -3.87 5.82
N LYS A 229 23.99 -4.75 5.00
CA LYS A 229 23.58 -6.16 4.88
C LYS A 229 23.38 -6.86 6.23
N GLU A 230 24.22 -6.56 7.22
CA GLU A 230 24.18 -7.17 8.57
C GLU A 230 22.96 -6.71 9.40
N THR A 231 22.38 -5.54 9.13
CA THR A 231 21.22 -4.98 9.86
C THR A 231 19.93 -5.04 9.06
N ALA A 232 20.02 -5.28 7.75
CA ALA A 232 18.88 -5.29 6.84
C ALA A 232 17.81 -6.32 7.24
N ASP A 233 18.22 -7.50 7.66
CA ASP A 233 17.29 -8.58 8.02
C ASP A 233 16.51 -8.27 9.30
N ASP A 234 17.13 -7.59 10.28
CA ASP A 234 16.45 -7.18 11.51
C ASP A 234 15.45 -6.03 11.27
N ILE A 235 15.80 -5.05 10.43
CA ILE A 235 14.89 -4.00 10.01
C ILE A 235 13.74 -4.60 9.20
N LEU A 236 14.04 -5.47 8.25
CA LEU A 236 13.04 -6.17 7.46
C LEU A 236 12.10 -7.02 8.35
N ALA A 237 12.64 -7.69 9.37
CA ALA A 237 11.81 -8.43 10.33
C ALA A 237 10.86 -7.50 11.09
N CYS A 238 11.34 -6.32 11.53
CA CYS A 238 10.54 -5.28 12.16
C CYS A 238 9.41 -4.78 11.24
N LEU A 239 9.75 -4.46 9.99
CA LEU A 239 8.78 -3.99 8.98
C LEU A 239 7.77 -5.10 8.63
N ASN A 240 8.22 -6.33 8.46
CA ASN A 240 7.35 -7.47 8.16
C ASN A 240 6.39 -7.82 9.30
N ALA A 241 6.79 -7.64 10.56
CA ALA A 241 5.93 -7.89 11.72
C ALA A 241 4.92 -6.77 11.93
N GLY A 242 5.31 -5.52 11.69
CA GLY A 242 4.60 -4.33 12.16
C GLY A 242 3.37 -3.93 11.36
N TYR A 243 3.01 -4.59 10.27
CA TYR A 243 1.84 -4.21 9.47
C TYR A 243 0.50 -4.79 9.99
N LYS A 244 0.56 -5.83 10.82
CA LYS A 244 -0.61 -6.42 11.51
C LYS A 244 -0.44 -6.34 13.01
N ARG A 245 -1.51 -5.97 13.71
CA ARG A 245 -1.52 -5.84 15.18
C ARG A 245 -1.21 -7.17 15.87
N VAL A 246 -1.78 -8.27 15.39
CA VAL A 246 -1.61 -9.61 15.97
C VAL A 246 -0.17 -10.14 15.88
N SER A 247 0.57 -9.76 14.85
CA SER A 247 1.98 -10.13 14.64
C SER A 247 2.97 -9.02 15.00
N GLY A 248 2.48 -7.86 15.41
CA GLY A 248 3.23 -6.63 15.61
C GLY A 248 4.15 -6.62 16.84
N VAL A 249 4.71 -7.76 17.23
CA VAL A 249 5.66 -7.88 18.36
C VAL A 249 6.90 -8.61 17.91
N ILE A 250 8.05 -7.98 18.04
CA ILE A 250 9.36 -8.64 17.89
C ILE A 250 9.93 -8.92 19.25
N ARG A 251 10.62 -10.06 19.39
CA ARG A 251 11.24 -10.47 20.66
C ARG A 251 12.75 -10.40 20.52
N ARG A 252 13.42 -9.81 21.52
CA ARG A 252 14.86 -9.69 21.60
C ARG A 252 15.35 -10.07 22.99
N PHE A 253 16.50 -10.73 23.04
CA PHE A 253 17.18 -10.99 24.31
C PHE A 253 17.87 -9.71 24.78
N GLN A 254 17.65 -9.31 26.02
CA GLN A 254 18.30 -8.15 26.65
C GLN A 254 19.01 -8.59 27.93
N GLY A 255 20.23 -8.10 28.12
CA GLY A 255 21.08 -8.44 29.25
C GLY A 255 22.16 -9.46 28.90
N ASP A 256 22.91 -9.93 29.90
CA ASP A 256 23.90 -10.97 29.72
C ASP A 256 23.27 -12.38 29.70
N THR A 257 24.03 -13.39 29.33
CA THR A 257 23.55 -14.77 29.16
C THR A 257 23.01 -15.41 30.44
N LYS A 258 23.34 -14.86 31.64
CA LYS A 258 22.89 -15.41 32.93
C LYS A 258 21.69 -14.68 33.52
N THR A 259 21.59 -13.36 33.31
CA THR A 259 20.59 -12.50 33.91
C THR A 259 19.64 -11.84 32.91
N GLY A 260 19.88 -12.05 31.62
CA GLY A 260 19.09 -11.47 30.54
C GLY A 260 17.69 -12.07 30.41
N ALA A 261 16.78 -11.31 29.86
CA ALA A 261 15.39 -11.69 29.62
C ALA A 261 15.01 -11.49 28.15
N ILE A 262 14.02 -12.27 27.69
CA ILE A 262 13.39 -12.04 26.40
C ILE A 262 12.35 -10.92 26.56
N VAL A 263 12.58 -9.80 25.87
CA VAL A 263 11.68 -8.63 25.88
C VAL A 263 10.97 -8.53 24.54
N GLY A 264 9.66 -8.30 24.59
CA GLY A 264 8.83 -8.05 23.42
C GLY A 264 8.72 -6.55 23.14
N PHE A 265 8.88 -6.16 21.88
CA PHE A 265 8.72 -4.78 21.40
C PHE A 265 7.55 -4.73 20.43
N ARG A 266 6.56 -3.88 20.72
CA ARG A 266 5.44 -3.63 19.80
C ARG A 266 5.92 -2.74 18.66
N VAL A 267 5.82 -3.24 17.44
CA VAL A 267 6.28 -2.55 16.23
C VAL A 267 5.14 -2.28 15.24
N PHE A 268 3.89 -2.54 15.67
CA PHE A 268 2.71 -2.28 14.88
C PHE A 268 2.52 -0.78 14.66
N GLY A 269 2.22 -0.39 13.41
CA GLY A 269 1.89 0.99 13.04
C GLY A 269 2.23 1.30 11.60
N PHE A 270 1.74 2.42 11.12
CA PHE A 270 2.03 2.95 9.79
C PHE A 270 3.53 3.20 9.60
N LYS A 271 3.98 3.19 8.36
CA LYS A 271 5.38 3.51 7.98
C LYS A 271 5.39 4.08 6.58
N ALA A 272 6.33 4.99 6.31
CA ALA A 272 6.60 5.47 4.97
C ALA A 272 8.07 5.18 4.61
N ILE A 273 8.30 4.70 3.41
CA ILE A 273 9.60 4.21 2.94
C ILE A 273 9.87 4.87 1.59
N ALA A 274 11.11 5.24 1.33
CA ALA A 274 11.56 5.68 0.01
C ALA A 274 12.79 4.88 -0.44
N GLY A 275 12.87 4.60 -1.73
CA GLY A 275 14.00 3.86 -2.28
C GLY A 275 14.08 3.90 -3.81
N THR A 276 15.26 3.56 -4.34
CA THR A 276 15.52 3.45 -5.79
C THR A 276 15.50 2.01 -6.27
N ALA A 277 15.51 1.04 -5.37
CA ALA A 277 15.40 -0.38 -5.65
C ALA A 277 14.05 -0.94 -5.19
N LYS A 278 13.54 -1.96 -5.89
CA LYS A 278 12.34 -2.69 -5.46
C LYS A 278 12.56 -3.31 -4.08
N LEU A 279 11.54 -3.27 -3.26
CA LEU A 279 11.55 -3.94 -1.96
C LEU A 279 11.51 -5.47 -2.16
N LYS A 280 11.93 -6.23 -1.12
CA LYS A 280 11.68 -7.67 -1.13
C LYS A 280 10.17 -7.93 -1.21
N ASN A 281 9.73 -8.88 -2.04
CA ASN A 281 8.32 -9.20 -2.32
C ASN A 281 7.44 -9.29 -1.05
N THR A 282 8.03 -9.81 0.06
CA THR A 282 7.33 -9.92 1.34
C THR A 282 7.00 -8.56 1.95
N LEU A 283 7.87 -7.56 1.83
CA LEU A 283 7.63 -6.19 2.32
C LEU A 283 6.80 -5.40 1.32
N GLU A 284 7.11 -5.50 0.03
CA GLU A 284 6.38 -4.82 -1.05
C GLU A 284 4.88 -5.09 -0.98
N SER A 285 4.48 -6.36 -0.76
CA SER A 285 3.07 -6.75 -0.61
C SER A 285 2.36 -6.14 0.61
N ARG A 286 3.03 -5.34 1.44
CA ARG A 286 2.48 -4.59 2.58
C ARG A 286 2.43 -3.10 2.33
N CYS A 287 2.93 -2.68 1.18
CA CYS A 287 3.03 -1.28 0.80
C CYS A 287 1.98 -0.91 -0.24
N ILE A 288 1.51 0.32 -0.19
CA ILE A 288 0.94 1.03 -1.32
C ILE A 288 2.11 1.73 -1.99
N THR A 289 2.46 1.29 -3.19
CA THR A 289 3.60 1.84 -3.93
C THR A 289 3.17 3.03 -4.75
N VAL A 290 3.88 4.15 -4.61
CA VAL A 290 3.74 5.34 -5.42
C VAL A 290 4.98 5.46 -6.29
N HIS A 291 4.80 5.32 -7.61
CA HIS A 291 5.89 5.45 -8.56
C HIS A 291 6.19 6.93 -8.80
N MET A 292 7.36 7.38 -8.33
CA MET A 292 7.77 8.78 -8.44
C MET A 292 8.51 9.02 -9.74
N MET A 293 8.07 10.01 -10.48
CA MET A 293 8.68 10.49 -11.73
C MET A 293 9.28 11.87 -11.54
N GLN A 294 10.07 12.31 -12.51
CA GLN A 294 10.58 13.67 -12.51
C GLN A 294 9.42 14.64 -12.67
N ASN A 295 9.42 15.71 -11.88
CA ASN A 295 8.39 16.74 -11.95
C ASN A 295 8.37 17.41 -13.32
N THR A 296 7.18 17.62 -13.85
CA THR A 296 6.92 18.42 -15.05
C THR A 296 6.34 19.79 -14.69
N ARG A 297 5.75 19.90 -13.51
CA ARG A 297 5.16 21.09 -12.93
C ARG A 297 6.15 21.77 -11.98
N ASP A 298 6.08 23.07 -11.87
CA ASP A 298 6.77 23.81 -10.81
C ASP A 298 6.05 23.56 -9.48
N ILE A 299 6.77 23.03 -8.50
CA ILE A 299 6.27 22.71 -7.17
C ILE A 299 6.98 23.58 -6.13
N SER A 300 6.27 23.98 -5.09
CA SER A 300 6.86 24.74 -3.99
C SER A 300 7.94 23.92 -3.27
N GLN A 301 9.09 24.57 -3.02
CA GLN A 301 10.19 23.96 -2.27
C GLN A 301 10.19 24.39 -0.80
N PHE A 302 9.44 25.42 -0.45
CA PHE A 302 9.36 25.96 0.90
C PHE A 302 8.04 25.58 1.54
N ILE A 303 8.10 24.78 2.58
CA ILE A 303 6.92 24.34 3.32
C ILE A 303 6.51 25.46 4.27
N ASP A 304 5.23 25.86 4.21
CA ASP A 304 4.66 26.81 5.16
C ASP A 304 4.37 26.12 6.51
N ASP A 305 5.14 26.51 7.53
CA ASP A 305 4.99 25.97 8.88
C ASP A 305 3.61 26.30 9.49
N ASN A 306 3.00 27.44 9.14
CA ASN A 306 1.68 27.82 9.64
C ASN A 306 0.59 26.94 9.01
N GLN A 307 0.68 26.67 7.71
CA GLN A 307 -0.23 25.78 7.02
C GLN A 307 -0.17 24.37 7.63
N THR A 308 1.03 23.81 7.77
CA THR A 308 1.22 22.47 8.33
C THR A 308 0.81 22.38 9.80
N GLN A 309 1.05 23.42 10.59
CA GLN A 309 0.61 23.50 11.98
C GLN A 309 -0.92 23.50 12.07
N THR A 310 -1.57 24.31 11.22
CA THR A 310 -3.04 24.35 11.16
C THR A 310 -3.65 23.00 10.81
N ILE A 311 -3.07 22.31 9.82
CA ILE A 311 -3.51 20.96 9.43
C ILE A 311 -3.32 19.98 10.61
N ARG A 312 -2.17 19.99 11.30
CA ARG A 312 -1.92 19.10 12.46
C ARG A 312 -2.91 19.35 13.59
N ASP A 313 -3.20 20.61 13.90
CA ASP A 313 -4.13 20.96 14.98
C ASP A 313 -5.55 20.47 14.68
N GLN A 314 -6.00 20.58 13.43
CA GLN A 314 -7.28 20.03 12.98
C GLN A 314 -7.27 18.49 12.96
N LEU A 315 -6.16 17.84 12.56
CA LEU A 315 -6.00 16.39 12.59
C LEU A 315 -6.00 15.84 14.03
N LEU A 316 -5.51 16.59 15.02
CA LEU A 316 -5.64 16.21 16.41
C LEU A 316 -7.11 16.18 16.86
N GLN A 317 -7.91 17.18 16.45
CA GLN A 317 -9.36 17.18 16.71
C GLN A 317 -10.07 16.05 15.96
N TRP A 318 -9.69 15.79 14.70
CA TRP A 318 -10.14 14.63 13.95
C TRP A 318 -9.85 13.34 14.71
N ARG A 319 -8.63 13.15 15.22
CA ARG A 319 -8.23 11.98 16.00
C ARG A 319 -9.17 11.76 17.17
N PHE A 320 -9.40 12.78 18.00
CA PHE A 320 -10.28 12.68 19.17
C PHE A 320 -11.72 12.34 18.77
N TRP A 321 -12.22 12.99 17.73
CA TRP A 321 -13.56 12.71 17.22
C TRP A 321 -13.66 11.27 16.66
N ALA A 322 -12.70 10.86 15.84
CA ALA A 322 -12.72 9.58 15.15
C ALA A 322 -12.61 8.39 16.11
N LEU A 323 -11.73 8.48 17.11
CA LEU A 323 -11.59 7.44 18.14
C LEU A 323 -12.89 7.19 18.92
N GLN A 324 -13.76 8.20 19.03
CA GLN A 324 -15.03 8.09 19.71
C GLN A 324 -16.18 7.67 18.78
N ASN A 325 -16.19 8.16 17.55
CA ASN A 325 -17.37 8.14 16.68
C ASN A 325 -17.22 7.25 15.44
N LEU A 326 -15.97 7.01 14.95
CA LEU A 326 -15.79 6.21 13.75
C LEU A 326 -16.14 4.75 14.02
N LYS A 327 -17.12 4.25 13.29
CA LYS A 327 -17.59 2.87 13.43
C LYS A 327 -16.77 1.96 12.52
N ILE A 328 -15.90 1.15 13.12
CA ILE A 328 -15.18 0.09 12.42
C ILE A 328 -15.87 -1.24 12.74
N PRO A 329 -16.19 -2.06 11.73
CA PRO A 329 -16.82 -3.37 11.94
C PRO A 329 -15.98 -4.26 12.86
N ARG A 330 -16.60 -4.86 13.87
CA ARG A 330 -15.93 -5.71 14.84
C ARG A 330 -16.22 -7.19 14.64
N THR A 331 -17.35 -7.51 14.02
CA THR A 331 -17.75 -8.88 13.72
C THR A 331 -17.55 -9.19 12.23
N LYS A 332 -17.39 -10.49 11.90
CA LYS A 332 -17.27 -10.94 10.50
C LYS A 332 -18.50 -10.54 9.67
N THR A 333 -19.67 -10.60 10.26
CA THR A 333 -20.93 -10.26 9.57
C THR A 333 -20.99 -8.78 9.26
N GLU A 334 -20.75 -7.90 10.25
CA GLU A 334 -20.69 -6.45 10.03
C GLU A 334 -19.63 -6.08 8.99
N PHE A 335 -18.46 -6.73 9.06
CA PHE A 335 -17.37 -6.50 8.12
C PHE A 335 -17.78 -6.84 6.69
N LEU A 336 -18.37 -8.01 6.46
CA LEU A 336 -18.84 -8.41 5.14
C LEU A 336 -19.98 -7.53 4.62
N GLN A 337 -20.82 -7.00 5.50
CA GLN A 337 -21.90 -6.08 5.12
C GLN A 337 -21.36 -4.68 4.75
N SER A 338 -20.30 -4.23 5.43
CA SER A 338 -19.73 -2.89 5.21
C SER A 338 -18.81 -2.80 4.00
N LEU A 339 -18.37 -3.94 3.43
CA LEU A 339 -17.51 -3.95 2.25
C LEU A 339 -18.31 -3.74 0.96
N PRO A 340 -17.80 -2.91 0.05
CA PRO A 340 -18.36 -2.81 -1.29
C PRO A 340 -18.19 -4.13 -2.06
N PRO A 341 -19.05 -4.39 -3.08
CA PRO A 341 -18.97 -5.62 -3.88
C PRO A 341 -17.58 -5.85 -4.48
N GLU A 342 -16.95 -4.80 -4.98
CA GLU A 342 -15.64 -4.82 -5.62
C GLU A 342 -14.56 -5.39 -4.69
N PHE A 343 -14.54 -4.99 -3.41
CA PHE A 343 -13.61 -5.55 -2.43
C PHE A 343 -13.88 -7.03 -2.12
N LYS A 344 -15.14 -7.45 -2.19
CA LYS A 344 -15.52 -8.86 -2.01
C LYS A 344 -15.02 -9.72 -3.17
N GLU A 345 -15.02 -9.20 -4.39
CA GLU A 345 -14.64 -9.89 -5.62
C GLU A 345 -13.13 -9.89 -5.88
N MET A 346 -12.39 -8.91 -5.33
CA MET A 346 -10.92 -8.86 -5.50
C MET A 346 -10.25 -10.16 -5.09
N ARG A 347 -9.43 -10.71 -5.97
CA ARG A 347 -8.67 -11.94 -5.72
C ARG A 347 -7.63 -11.77 -4.63
N ASN A 348 -6.87 -10.67 -4.66
CA ASN A 348 -5.82 -10.39 -3.69
C ASN A 348 -6.40 -9.77 -2.42
N LYS A 349 -6.78 -10.61 -1.45
CA LYS A 349 -7.33 -10.16 -0.15
C LYS A 349 -6.37 -9.30 0.66
N ARG A 350 -5.06 -9.36 0.40
CA ARG A 350 -4.08 -8.51 1.07
C ARG A 350 -4.20 -7.06 0.60
N VAL A 351 -4.39 -6.82 -0.68
CA VAL A 351 -4.67 -5.46 -1.20
C VAL A 351 -5.91 -4.92 -0.49
N VAL A 352 -7.00 -5.68 -0.41
CA VAL A 352 -8.20 -5.26 0.32
C VAL A 352 -7.85 -4.88 1.77
N GLU A 353 -7.13 -5.74 2.51
CA GLU A 353 -6.73 -5.46 3.90
C GLU A 353 -5.95 -4.13 4.04
N LEU A 354 -5.10 -3.79 3.08
CA LEU A 354 -4.32 -2.54 3.10
C LEU A 354 -5.19 -1.31 2.83
N PHE A 355 -6.19 -1.43 1.96
CA PHE A 355 -7.03 -0.30 1.59
C PHE A 355 -8.20 -0.07 2.55
N LEU A 356 -8.52 -1.01 3.44
CA LEU A 356 -9.61 -0.85 4.42
C LEU A 356 -9.47 0.38 5.32
N PRO A 357 -8.31 0.68 5.94
CA PRO A 357 -8.17 1.90 6.73
C PRO A 357 -8.48 3.15 5.93
N LEU A 358 -8.02 3.22 4.67
CA LEU A 358 -8.25 4.34 3.77
C LEU A 358 -9.73 4.46 3.41
N TYR A 359 -10.39 3.36 3.09
CA TYR A 359 -11.82 3.31 2.78
C TYR A 359 -12.70 3.78 3.94
N PHE A 360 -12.40 3.34 5.18
CA PHE A 360 -13.22 3.70 6.34
C PHE A 360 -13.06 5.15 6.78
N VAL A 361 -11.90 5.78 6.55
CA VAL A 361 -11.72 7.21 6.85
C VAL A 361 -12.26 8.12 5.74
N SER A 362 -12.45 7.62 4.54
CA SER A 362 -12.93 8.40 3.39
C SER A 362 -14.42 8.73 3.50
N ASP A 363 -14.81 9.89 2.96
CA ASP A 363 -16.21 10.26 2.79
C ASP A 363 -16.83 9.49 1.62
N GLN A 364 -18.16 9.51 1.50
CA GLN A 364 -18.88 8.69 0.54
C GLN A 364 -18.49 9.00 -0.92
N GLU A 365 -18.13 10.24 -1.22
CA GLU A 365 -17.70 10.69 -2.55
C GLU A 365 -16.30 10.17 -2.93
N VAL A 366 -15.43 9.98 -1.93
CA VAL A 366 -14.04 9.52 -2.14
C VAL A 366 -13.93 8.00 -2.12
N LYS A 367 -14.81 7.30 -1.42
CA LYS A 367 -14.77 5.83 -1.31
C LYS A 367 -14.65 5.11 -2.65
N PRO A 368 -15.40 5.48 -3.70
CA PRO A 368 -15.24 4.85 -5.02
C PRO A 368 -13.83 4.98 -5.58
N LEU A 369 -13.18 6.14 -5.43
CA LEU A 369 -11.81 6.38 -5.89
C LEU A 369 -10.80 5.48 -5.17
N ILE A 370 -10.98 5.29 -3.85
CA ILE A 370 -10.13 4.36 -3.06
C ILE A 370 -10.31 2.91 -3.55
N VAL A 371 -11.54 2.51 -3.89
CA VAL A 371 -11.83 1.17 -4.41
C VAL A 371 -11.23 0.99 -5.80
N GLU A 372 -11.41 1.95 -6.69
CA GLU A 372 -10.86 1.93 -8.06
C GLU A 372 -9.32 1.84 -8.02
N TYR A 373 -8.67 2.65 -7.20
CA TYR A 373 -7.21 2.59 -7.05
C TYR A 373 -6.73 1.24 -6.50
N ALA A 374 -7.47 0.67 -5.54
CA ALA A 374 -7.18 -0.68 -5.04
C ALA A 374 -7.34 -1.76 -6.13
N GLN A 375 -8.30 -1.60 -7.05
CA GLN A 375 -8.48 -2.49 -8.20
C GLN A 375 -7.30 -2.38 -9.17
N THR A 376 -6.84 -1.17 -9.46
CA THR A 376 -5.64 -0.93 -10.30
C THR A 376 -4.42 -1.63 -9.69
N VAL A 377 -4.15 -1.40 -8.40
CA VAL A 377 -3.03 -2.07 -7.68
C VAL A 377 -3.16 -3.60 -7.73
N CYS A 378 -4.37 -4.13 -7.62
CA CYS A 378 -4.61 -5.57 -7.72
C CYS A 378 -4.38 -6.10 -9.15
N GLY A 379 -4.73 -5.32 -10.17
CA GLY A 379 -4.48 -5.61 -11.59
C GLY A 379 -3.00 -5.64 -11.90
N ASP A 380 -2.27 -4.59 -11.53
CA ASP A 380 -0.81 -4.49 -11.74
C ASP A 380 -0.06 -5.67 -11.11
N GLN A 381 -0.44 -6.06 -9.89
CA GLN A 381 0.15 -7.22 -9.22
C GLN A 381 -0.19 -8.54 -9.95
N ALA A 382 -1.38 -8.67 -10.49
CA ALA A 382 -1.76 -9.85 -11.27
C ALA A 382 -0.97 -9.92 -12.60
N ASP A 383 -0.74 -8.79 -13.25
CA ASP A 383 0.05 -8.70 -14.47
C ASP A 383 1.54 -9.01 -14.19
N GLU A 384 2.10 -8.50 -13.09
CA GLU A 384 3.44 -8.87 -12.66
C GLU A 384 3.55 -10.38 -12.32
N GLU A 385 2.53 -10.96 -11.67
CA GLU A 385 2.49 -12.42 -11.42
C GLU A 385 2.39 -13.20 -12.75
N ALA A 386 1.62 -12.74 -13.71
CA ALA A 386 1.43 -13.38 -15.02
C ALA A 386 2.68 -13.35 -15.90
N THR A 387 3.53 -12.32 -15.76
CA THR A 387 4.81 -12.20 -16.47
C THR A 387 5.99 -12.82 -15.72
N SER A 388 5.74 -13.39 -14.55
CA SER A 388 6.79 -13.98 -13.70
C SER A 388 7.30 -15.30 -14.21
N ILE A 389 8.51 -15.68 -13.81
CA ILE A 389 9.08 -17.02 -14.07
C ILE A 389 8.18 -18.16 -13.56
N TYR A 390 7.36 -17.90 -12.53
CA TYR A 390 6.39 -18.85 -12.02
C TYR A 390 5.27 -19.11 -13.04
N ALA A 391 4.77 -18.06 -13.67
CA ALA A 391 3.76 -18.16 -14.73
C ALA A 391 4.30 -18.92 -15.94
N GLU A 392 5.53 -18.60 -16.37
CA GLU A 392 6.19 -19.33 -17.47
C GLU A 392 6.31 -20.83 -17.17
N ILE A 393 6.73 -21.21 -15.95
CA ILE A 393 6.86 -22.62 -15.56
C ILE A 393 5.50 -23.29 -15.51
N ILE A 394 4.46 -22.64 -14.98
CA ILE A 394 3.10 -23.19 -14.93
C ILE A 394 2.55 -23.35 -16.34
N SER A 395 2.75 -22.37 -17.23
CA SER A 395 2.40 -22.46 -18.64
C SER A 395 3.13 -23.62 -19.32
N ALA A 396 4.44 -23.75 -19.12
CA ALA A 396 5.25 -24.85 -19.64
C ALA A 396 4.74 -26.22 -19.13
N MET A 397 4.38 -26.34 -17.86
CA MET A 397 3.79 -27.56 -17.31
C MET A 397 2.46 -27.89 -17.98
N CYS A 398 1.61 -26.89 -18.24
CA CYS A 398 0.34 -27.08 -18.93
C CYS A 398 0.56 -27.55 -20.39
N ASN A 399 1.47 -26.92 -21.13
CA ASN A 399 1.78 -27.25 -22.51
C ASN A 399 2.39 -28.65 -22.64
N ARG A 400 3.18 -29.07 -21.66
CA ARG A 400 3.85 -30.38 -21.62
C ARG A 400 3.06 -31.48 -20.89
N ARG A 401 1.78 -31.24 -20.59
CA ARG A 401 0.88 -32.20 -19.91
C ARG A 401 0.87 -33.58 -20.61
N GLY A 402 0.86 -33.62 -21.92
CA GLY A 402 0.89 -34.86 -22.72
C GLY A 402 2.16 -35.69 -22.57
N LEU A 403 3.24 -35.12 -22.00
CA LEU A 403 4.52 -35.79 -21.74
C LEU A 403 4.61 -36.43 -20.35
N VAL A 404 3.56 -36.33 -19.54
CA VAL A 404 3.51 -36.97 -18.21
C VAL A 404 3.54 -38.47 -18.36
N LYS A 405 4.58 -39.13 -17.80
CA LYS A 405 4.74 -40.59 -17.80
C LYS A 405 4.81 -41.12 -16.37
N ASN A 406 4.10 -42.17 -16.07
CA ASN A 406 4.05 -42.76 -14.72
C ASN A 406 3.74 -41.75 -13.60
N GLY A 407 2.90 -40.76 -13.88
CA GLY A 407 2.55 -39.69 -12.93
C GLY A 407 3.65 -38.65 -12.68
N MET A 408 4.65 -38.53 -13.56
CA MET A 408 5.75 -37.58 -13.45
C MET A 408 6.01 -36.86 -14.78
N LEU A 409 6.40 -35.57 -14.70
CA LEU A 409 6.90 -34.78 -15.80
C LEU A 409 8.38 -34.46 -15.55
N GLU A 410 9.24 -34.70 -16.54
CA GLU A 410 10.67 -34.41 -16.42
C GLU A 410 10.95 -32.90 -16.31
N LEU A 411 11.83 -32.48 -15.39
CA LEU A 411 12.25 -31.08 -15.28
C LEU A 411 12.90 -30.54 -16.56
N LYS A 412 13.53 -31.43 -17.36
CA LYS A 412 14.13 -31.07 -18.63
C LYS A 412 13.08 -30.63 -19.65
N GLU A 413 11.91 -31.26 -19.67
CA GLU A 413 10.83 -30.88 -20.58
C GLU A 413 10.25 -29.50 -20.23
N ILE A 414 10.13 -29.20 -18.92
CA ILE A 414 9.71 -27.87 -18.44
C ILE A 414 10.77 -26.82 -18.84
N LEU A 415 12.05 -27.11 -18.63
CA LEU A 415 13.15 -26.24 -18.99
C LEU A 415 13.18 -25.94 -20.50
N ASN A 416 13.01 -26.97 -21.33
CA ASN A 416 12.98 -26.83 -22.78
C ASN A 416 11.84 -25.92 -23.22
N GLU A 417 10.65 -26.10 -22.65
CA GLU A 417 9.47 -25.29 -22.97
C GLU A 417 9.69 -23.83 -22.58
N VAL A 418 10.15 -23.57 -21.35
CA VAL A 418 10.45 -22.21 -20.85
C VAL A 418 11.48 -21.51 -21.74
N ASN A 419 12.48 -22.24 -22.23
CA ASN A 419 13.54 -21.66 -23.07
C ASN A 419 13.15 -21.47 -24.53
N GLN A 420 12.06 -22.04 -25.01
CA GLN A 420 11.64 -21.87 -26.43
C GLN A 420 11.37 -20.41 -26.80
N ASN A 421 10.85 -19.63 -25.87
CA ASN A 421 10.49 -18.23 -26.09
C ASN A 421 11.56 -17.25 -25.59
N ARG A 422 12.75 -17.76 -25.20
CA ARG A 422 13.85 -16.92 -24.66
C ARG A 422 15.00 -16.81 -25.64
N GLY A 423 15.53 -15.59 -25.76
CA GLY A 423 16.75 -15.34 -26.51
C GLY A 423 17.96 -16.09 -25.91
N PRO A 424 19.03 -16.35 -26.70
CA PRO A 424 20.19 -17.14 -26.23
C PRO A 424 20.84 -16.63 -24.94
N ALA A 425 20.81 -15.32 -24.69
CA ALA A 425 21.38 -14.70 -23.48
C ALA A 425 20.48 -14.83 -22.24
N GLU A 426 19.18 -15.10 -22.44
CA GLU A 426 18.18 -15.17 -21.37
C GLU A 426 17.81 -16.61 -21.00
N GLN A 427 18.35 -17.59 -21.71
CA GLN A 427 18.05 -18.99 -21.47
C GLN A 427 18.49 -19.46 -20.09
N ILE A 428 17.63 -20.21 -19.43
CA ILE A 428 17.96 -20.87 -18.16
C ILE A 428 18.84 -22.08 -18.47
N SER A 429 20.05 -22.09 -17.97
CA SER A 429 21.02 -23.15 -18.27
C SER A 429 20.88 -24.39 -17.39
N SER A 430 20.09 -24.34 -16.31
CA SER A 430 20.09 -25.39 -15.27
C SER A 430 18.67 -25.84 -14.90
N THR A 431 18.44 -27.14 -14.99
CA THR A 431 17.22 -27.80 -14.44
C THR A 431 17.11 -27.64 -12.93
N LYS A 432 18.21 -27.36 -12.21
CA LYS A 432 18.19 -27.13 -10.76
C LYS A 432 17.32 -25.88 -10.44
N LYS A 433 17.53 -24.78 -11.17
CA LYS A 433 16.74 -23.53 -10.98
C LYS A 433 15.25 -23.77 -11.19
N ILE A 434 14.86 -24.50 -12.24
CA ILE A 434 13.47 -24.91 -12.47
C ILE A 434 12.97 -25.78 -11.33
N GLY A 435 13.76 -26.77 -10.89
CA GLY A 435 13.41 -27.65 -9.79
C GLY A 435 13.17 -26.93 -8.46
N ASP A 436 13.98 -25.92 -8.14
CA ASP A 436 13.83 -25.13 -6.92
C ASP A 436 12.54 -24.29 -6.96
N ILE A 437 12.20 -23.74 -8.14
CA ILE A 437 10.95 -23.00 -8.32
C ILE A 437 9.73 -23.93 -8.22
N VAL A 438 9.76 -25.07 -8.88
CA VAL A 438 8.69 -26.08 -8.84
C VAL A 438 8.47 -26.58 -7.39
N GLU A 439 9.55 -26.74 -6.62
CA GLU A 439 9.46 -27.09 -5.20
C GLU A 439 8.86 -25.95 -4.36
N SER A 440 9.18 -24.69 -4.66
CA SER A 440 8.56 -23.52 -4.02
C SER A 440 7.05 -23.41 -4.32
N LEU A 441 6.60 -23.95 -5.45
CA LEU A 441 5.19 -24.14 -5.81
C LEU A 441 4.56 -25.38 -5.15
N ALA A 442 5.29 -26.00 -4.20
CA ALA A 442 4.88 -27.15 -3.43
C ALA A 442 4.68 -28.45 -4.25
N PHE A 443 5.26 -28.58 -5.43
CA PHE A 443 5.34 -29.86 -6.13
C PHE A 443 6.50 -30.69 -5.57
N GLN A 444 6.31 -32.01 -5.54
CA GLN A 444 7.35 -32.95 -5.13
C GLN A 444 8.26 -33.29 -6.30
N LYS A 445 9.58 -33.29 -6.06
CA LYS A 445 10.58 -33.78 -7.00
C LYS A 445 10.93 -35.24 -6.67
N LYS A 446 11.03 -36.10 -7.68
CA LYS A 446 11.49 -37.49 -7.54
C LYS A 446 12.37 -37.88 -8.70
N PRO A 447 13.33 -38.82 -8.51
CA PRO A 447 14.04 -39.42 -9.63
C PRO A 447 13.05 -40.10 -10.58
N CYS A 448 13.21 -39.90 -11.87
CA CYS A 448 12.41 -40.54 -12.91
C CYS A 448 13.32 -41.16 -13.98
N GLY A 449 12.94 -42.34 -14.50
CA GLY A 449 13.68 -43.04 -15.54
C GLY A 449 15.00 -43.69 -15.10
N HIS A 450 15.67 -44.39 -16.06
CA HIS A 450 16.91 -45.14 -15.78
C HIS A 450 18.15 -44.24 -15.61
N ASN A 451 18.13 -42.98 -16.07
CA ASN A 451 19.29 -42.07 -16.13
C ASN A 451 19.39 -41.09 -14.95
N ARG A 452 18.79 -41.35 -13.79
CA ARG A 452 18.76 -40.43 -12.63
C ARG A 452 18.22 -39.03 -12.97
N LEU A 453 17.36 -38.91 -13.98
CA LEU A 453 16.67 -37.66 -14.29
C LEU A 453 15.74 -37.32 -13.12
N VAL A 454 15.52 -36.05 -12.90
CA VAL A 454 14.58 -35.57 -11.87
C VAL A 454 13.31 -35.13 -12.56
N GLY A 455 12.20 -35.65 -12.07
CA GLY A 455 10.86 -35.26 -12.51
C GLY A 455 10.03 -34.67 -11.38
N VAL A 456 8.97 -34.01 -11.77
CA VAL A 456 7.93 -33.44 -10.91
C VAL A 456 6.80 -34.46 -10.80
N VAL A 457 6.39 -34.76 -9.58
CA VAL A 457 5.19 -35.57 -9.35
C VAL A 457 3.98 -34.78 -9.81
N TRP A 458 3.25 -35.30 -10.78
CA TRP A 458 2.11 -34.63 -11.37
C TRP A 458 0.93 -34.52 -10.42
N ASP A 459 0.42 -33.32 -10.23
CA ASP A 459 -0.77 -33.02 -9.43
C ASP A 459 -1.67 -32.04 -10.18
N GLU A 460 -2.65 -32.58 -10.88
CA GLU A 460 -3.57 -31.83 -11.70
C GLU A 460 -4.35 -30.78 -10.91
N LYS A 461 -4.87 -31.17 -9.73
CA LYS A 461 -5.67 -30.24 -8.90
C LYS A 461 -4.84 -29.03 -8.44
N LYS A 462 -3.57 -29.26 -8.15
CA LYS A 462 -2.63 -28.20 -7.77
C LYS A 462 -2.32 -27.31 -8.96
N LEU A 463 -2.05 -27.89 -10.11
CA LEU A 463 -1.79 -27.16 -11.34
C LEU A 463 -2.95 -26.23 -11.72
N GLU A 464 -4.19 -26.74 -11.69
CA GLU A 464 -5.37 -25.93 -11.98
C GLU A 464 -5.54 -24.74 -11.00
N ARG A 465 -5.24 -24.93 -9.71
CA ARG A 465 -5.24 -23.81 -8.75
C ARG A 465 -4.17 -22.77 -9.04
N LEU A 466 -2.99 -23.22 -9.47
CA LEU A 466 -1.89 -22.31 -9.82
C LEU A 466 -2.16 -21.58 -11.14
N LYS A 467 -2.81 -22.21 -12.11
CA LYS A 467 -3.28 -21.56 -13.33
C LYS A 467 -4.18 -20.36 -13.02
N LEU A 468 -5.14 -20.52 -12.11
CA LEU A 468 -6.03 -19.43 -11.69
C LEU A 468 -5.28 -18.24 -11.08
N ARG A 469 -4.10 -18.47 -10.52
CA ARG A 469 -3.30 -17.43 -9.91
C ARG A 469 -2.35 -16.74 -10.88
N TYR A 470 -1.62 -17.53 -11.67
CA TYR A 470 -0.46 -17.07 -12.43
C TYR A 470 -0.73 -16.88 -13.93
N LEU A 471 -1.77 -17.49 -14.46
CA LEU A 471 -2.11 -17.33 -15.87
C LEU A 471 -3.35 -16.44 -16.01
N PRO A 472 -3.39 -15.57 -17.03
CA PRO A 472 -4.58 -14.78 -17.33
C PRO A 472 -5.75 -15.77 -17.55
N PRO A 473 -6.99 -15.37 -17.20
CA PRO A 473 -8.15 -16.18 -17.55
C PRO A 473 -8.11 -16.42 -19.05
N PRO A 474 -8.43 -17.65 -19.52
CA PRO A 474 -8.52 -17.91 -20.96
C PRO A 474 -9.46 -16.85 -21.55
N PRO A 475 -9.11 -16.31 -22.74
CA PRO A 475 -10.05 -15.46 -23.44
C PRO A 475 -11.40 -16.19 -23.48
N PRO A 476 -12.53 -15.48 -23.33
CA PRO A 476 -13.82 -16.12 -23.43
C PRO A 476 -13.79 -16.96 -24.70
N GLN A 477 -13.96 -18.27 -24.54
CA GLN A 477 -13.94 -19.19 -25.67
C GLN A 477 -15.05 -18.71 -26.59
N THR A 478 -14.71 -18.12 -27.71
CA THR A 478 -15.54 -18.16 -28.89
C THR A 478 -15.71 -19.67 -29.17
N GLU A 479 -16.90 -20.17 -28.93
CA GLU A 479 -17.29 -21.50 -29.37
C GLU A 479 -17.23 -21.55 -30.90
N GLU A 480 -16.04 -21.75 -31.47
CA GLU A 480 -15.83 -22.10 -32.87
C GLU A 480 -14.59 -22.99 -32.93
N GLU A 481 -14.88 -24.27 -32.85
CA GLU A 481 -14.21 -25.35 -33.60
C GLU A 481 -14.53 -26.68 -32.92
N THR A 482 -15.65 -27.24 -33.24
CA THR A 482 -15.91 -28.66 -33.51
C THR A 482 -17.42 -28.88 -33.59
N GLN A 483 -17.97 -28.75 -34.77
CA GLN A 483 -19.07 -29.58 -35.27
C GLN A 483 -19.36 -29.20 -36.72
N GLU A 484 -18.77 -29.92 -37.65
CA GLU A 484 -19.44 -30.18 -38.91
C GLU A 484 -20.73 -30.92 -38.64
N THR A 485 -21.76 -30.47 -39.26
CA THR A 485 -23.07 -31.04 -39.63
C THR A 485 -24.28 -30.41 -38.92
N GLN A 486 -25.01 -29.77 -39.81
CA GLN A 486 -26.43 -29.36 -39.84
C GLN A 486 -26.76 -27.94 -39.37
N PRO A 487 -27.47 -27.16 -40.21
CA PRO A 487 -27.86 -25.80 -39.91
C PRO A 487 -29.05 -25.81 -38.91
N ALA A 488 -28.74 -25.55 -37.65
CA ALA A 488 -29.75 -25.27 -36.65
C ALA A 488 -29.81 -23.74 -36.42
N ALA A 489 -31.02 -23.24 -36.39
CA ALA A 489 -31.46 -21.87 -36.34
C ALA A 489 -30.61 -20.95 -35.43
N GLU A 490 -30.20 -19.81 -36.00
CA GLU A 490 -29.61 -18.67 -35.31
C GLU A 490 -30.45 -18.20 -34.12
N ASN A 491 -30.02 -18.48 -32.91
CA ASN A 491 -30.50 -17.77 -31.72
C ASN A 491 -29.77 -16.43 -31.58
N LYS A 492 -30.13 -15.47 -32.43
CA LYS A 492 -29.84 -14.04 -32.18
C LYS A 492 -30.63 -13.63 -30.94
N PRO A 493 -30.05 -12.84 -30.00
CA PRO A 493 -30.87 -12.25 -28.94
C PRO A 493 -32.05 -11.53 -29.59
N GLN A 494 -33.26 -12.02 -29.32
CA GLN A 494 -34.51 -11.51 -29.92
C GLN A 494 -34.77 -10.12 -29.32
N PHE A 495 -34.40 -9.08 -30.07
CA PHE A 495 -35.06 -7.79 -29.89
C PHE A 495 -36.56 -7.97 -30.15
N PRO A 496 -37.38 -7.23 -29.44
CA PRO A 496 -38.82 -7.29 -29.67
C PRO A 496 -39.13 -7.03 -31.14
N PRO A 497 -40.19 -7.66 -31.71
CA PRO A 497 -40.65 -7.34 -33.06
C PRO A 497 -40.81 -5.84 -33.20
N ASN A 498 -40.65 -5.33 -34.42
CA ASN A 498 -40.71 -3.89 -34.72
C ASN A 498 -41.97 -3.19 -34.12
N ASP A 499 -43.08 -3.89 -33.96
CA ASP A 499 -44.29 -3.36 -33.36
C ASP A 499 -44.18 -2.99 -31.86
N GLN A 500 -43.12 -3.50 -31.16
CA GLN A 500 -42.88 -3.22 -29.74
C GLN A 500 -41.84 -2.11 -29.51
N ILE A 501 -41.19 -1.61 -30.59
CA ILE A 501 -40.18 -0.54 -30.52
C ILE A 501 -40.84 0.87 -30.51
N ALA A 502 -42.15 0.96 -30.63
CA ALA A 502 -42.91 2.22 -30.78
C ALA A 502 -42.78 3.24 -29.63
N ALA A 503 -42.13 2.89 -28.54
CA ALA A 503 -41.84 3.79 -27.43
C ALA A 503 -40.38 3.55 -26.95
N CYS A 504 -39.41 3.99 -27.76
CA CYS A 504 -38.02 3.83 -27.48
C CYS A 504 -37.29 5.17 -27.64
N THR A 505 -36.37 5.47 -26.71
CA THR A 505 -35.41 6.57 -26.86
C THR A 505 -34.06 5.98 -27.17
N VAL A 506 -33.35 6.55 -28.16
CA VAL A 506 -32.00 6.18 -28.52
C VAL A 506 -31.12 7.39 -28.26
N LEU A 507 -30.20 7.29 -27.30
CA LEU A 507 -29.29 8.37 -26.94
C LEU A 507 -27.86 7.92 -27.18
N PRO A 508 -27.01 8.78 -27.78
CA PRO A 508 -25.58 8.47 -27.87
C PRO A 508 -24.96 8.44 -26.47
N ILE A 509 -24.06 7.49 -26.22
CA ILE A 509 -23.21 7.52 -25.03
C ILE A 509 -22.13 8.57 -25.32
N LEU A 510 -22.29 9.74 -24.70
CA LEU A 510 -21.38 10.88 -24.89
C LEU A 510 -20.05 10.65 -24.18
N PRO A 511 -18.95 11.30 -24.66
CA PRO A 511 -17.70 11.34 -23.92
C PRO A 511 -17.90 12.00 -22.54
N ASP A 512 -16.96 11.75 -21.63
CA ASP A 512 -16.93 12.41 -20.33
C ASP A 512 -16.74 13.94 -20.46
N GLU A 513 -16.85 14.67 -19.35
CA GLU A 513 -16.74 16.13 -19.30
C GLU A 513 -15.41 16.68 -19.85
N HIS A 514 -14.41 15.80 -20.08
CA HIS A 514 -13.10 16.12 -20.63
C HIS A 514 -12.93 15.70 -22.10
N GLY A 515 -14.00 15.24 -22.75
CA GLY A 515 -13.98 14.85 -24.17
C GLY A 515 -13.33 13.50 -24.45
N ASN A 516 -13.07 12.70 -23.44
CA ASN A 516 -12.47 11.38 -23.60
C ASN A 516 -13.54 10.30 -23.76
N PHE A 517 -13.53 9.63 -24.90
CA PHE A 517 -14.18 8.33 -25.00
C PHE A 517 -13.28 7.30 -24.31
N ARG A 518 -13.81 6.55 -23.34
CA ARG A 518 -13.06 5.39 -22.79
C ARG A 518 -12.68 4.50 -23.97
N LYS A 519 -11.41 4.22 -24.18
CA LYS A 519 -10.86 3.38 -25.26
C LYS A 519 -11.20 1.89 -25.10
N PHE A 520 -12.48 1.57 -24.86
CA PHE A 520 -12.93 0.19 -24.78
C PHE A 520 -13.70 -0.16 -26.05
N LYS A 521 -13.41 -1.31 -26.61
CA LYS A 521 -14.25 -1.91 -27.65
C LYS A 521 -15.51 -2.44 -26.98
N TRP A 522 -16.66 -1.98 -27.44
CA TRP A 522 -17.95 -2.33 -26.90
C TRP A 522 -18.63 -3.42 -27.73
N LEU A 523 -19.36 -4.31 -27.08
CA LEU A 523 -20.15 -5.35 -27.74
C LEU A 523 -21.59 -4.87 -27.89
N CYS A 524 -22.06 -4.72 -29.13
CA CYS A 524 -23.46 -4.39 -29.41
C CYS A 524 -24.38 -5.54 -28.96
N LYS A 525 -25.27 -5.27 -28.05
CA LYS A 525 -26.22 -6.29 -27.53
C LYS A 525 -27.28 -6.73 -28.54
N ARG A 526 -27.42 -6.02 -29.67
CA ARG A 526 -28.37 -6.39 -30.74
C ARG A 526 -27.76 -7.28 -31.82
N CYS A 527 -26.57 -6.96 -32.33
CA CYS A 527 -25.97 -7.69 -33.43
C CYS A 527 -24.69 -8.45 -33.05
N GLY A 528 -24.16 -8.29 -31.81
CA GLY A 528 -22.95 -8.95 -31.35
C GLY A 528 -21.64 -8.38 -31.94
N GLN A 529 -21.70 -7.29 -32.72
CA GLN A 529 -20.49 -6.69 -33.28
C GLN A 529 -19.74 -5.83 -32.27
N VAL A 530 -18.42 -5.81 -32.36
CA VAL A 530 -17.56 -4.95 -31.56
C VAL A 530 -17.50 -3.57 -32.21
N THR A 531 -17.75 -2.51 -31.45
CA THR A 531 -17.79 -1.13 -31.92
C THR A 531 -17.07 -0.19 -30.95
N ASP A 532 -16.61 0.94 -31.47
CA ASP A 532 -15.99 2.00 -30.67
C ASP A 532 -17.00 3.00 -30.09
N LEU A 533 -18.26 2.94 -30.53
CA LEU A 533 -19.33 3.83 -30.09
C LEU A 533 -20.61 3.04 -29.86
N LEU A 534 -21.24 3.23 -28.71
CA LEU A 534 -22.54 2.65 -28.35
C LEU A 534 -23.60 3.74 -28.20
N TYR A 535 -24.86 3.32 -28.42
CA TYR A 535 -26.06 4.08 -28.12
C TYR A 535 -26.90 3.33 -27.11
N HIS A 536 -27.35 4.02 -26.09
CA HIS A 536 -28.25 3.46 -25.08
C HIS A 536 -29.68 3.54 -25.58
N THR A 537 -30.40 2.41 -25.54
CA THR A 537 -31.84 2.34 -25.92
C THR A 537 -32.66 2.08 -24.68
N GLN A 538 -33.57 3.00 -24.36
CA GLN A 538 -34.58 2.86 -23.30
C GLN A 538 -35.95 2.54 -23.89
N PHE A 539 -36.48 1.39 -23.50
CA PHE A 539 -37.84 0.98 -23.88
C PHE A 539 -38.82 1.34 -22.75
N PHE A 540 -39.87 2.10 -23.07
CA PHE A 540 -40.87 2.52 -22.08
C PHE A 540 -41.80 1.38 -21.63
N ASN A 541 -41.73 0.21 -22.27
CA ASN A 541 -42.49 -0.96 -21.88
C ASN A 541 -41.63 -1.88 -21.00
N LYS A 542 -42.00 -2.04 -19.72
CA LYS A 542 -41.29 -2.84 -18.70
C LYS A 542 -41.02 -4.31 -19.06
N LYS A 543 -41.53 -4.80 -20.18
CA LYS A 543 -41.29 -6.17 -20.68
C LYS A 543 -40.08 -6.30 -21.62
N THR A 544 -39.48 -5.19 -22.05
CA THR A 544 -38.33 -5.18 -22.96
C THR A 544 -37.09 -4.67 -22.26
N PRO A 545 -35.94 -5.36 -22.35
CA PRO A 545 -34.73 -4.94 -21.67
C PRO A 545 -34.11 -3.72 -22.36
N GLU A 546 -33.61 -2.79 -21.56
CA GLU A 546 -32.70 -1.74 -22.03
C GLU A 546 -31.41 -2.39 -22.61
N ALA A 547 -30.88 -1.84 -23.70
CA ALA A 547 -29.71 -2.39 -24.34
C ALA A 547 -28.84 -1.31 -24.99
N ASP A 548 -27.53 -1.52 -24.92
CA ASP A 548 -26.55 -0.71 -25.61
C ASP A 548 -26.31 -1.29 -27.02
N VAL A 549 -26.44 -0.48 -28.04
CA VAL A 549 -26.41 -0.91 -29.45
C VAL A 549 -25.40 -0.10 -30.27
N CYS A 550 -24.83 -0.72 -31.30
CA CYS A 550 -23.93 -0.05 -32.23
C CYS A 550 -24.66 0.96 -33.13
N ASN A 551 -23.91 1.86 -33.78
CA ASN A 551 -24.47 2.89 -34.66
C ASN A 551 -25.42 2.34 -35.74
N PRO A 552 -25.10 1.29 -36.52
CA PRO A 552 -26.03 0.73 -37.50
C PRO A 552 -27.33 0.24 -36.90
N CYS A 553 -27.28 -0.39 -35.70
CA CYS A 553 -28.49 -0.84 -35.01
C CYS A 553 -29.31 0.32 -34.45
N ALA A 554 -28.65 1.37 -33.94
CA ALA A 554 -29.32 2.60 -33.48
C ALA A 554 -30.01 3.34 -34.64
N SER A 555 -29.38 3.48 -35.79
CA SER A 555 -29.94 4.09 -36.99
C SER A 555 -31.19 3.35 -37.46
N GLN A 556 -31.15 2.01 -37.52
CA GLN A 556 -32.33 1.21 -37.89
C GLN A 556 -33.51 1.39 -36.93
N ILE A 557 -33.22 1.54 -35.63
CA ILE A 557 -34.27 1.80 -34.62
C ILE A 557 -34.85 3.22 -34.82
N LEU A 558 -34.01 4.22 -35.07
CA LEU A 558 -34.43 5.59 -35.30
C LEU A 558 -35.23 5.73 -36.60
N GLU A 559 -34.80 5.11 -37.71
CA GLU A 559 -35.53 5.07 -38.98
C GLU A 559 -36.93 4.45 -38.81
N TYR A 560 -37.01 3.35 -38.08
CA TYR A 560 -38.29 2.71 -37.77
C TYR A 560 -39.21 3.63 -36.95
N LEU A 561 -38.68 4.33 -35.96
CA LEU A 561 -39.45 5.27 -35.13
C LEU A 561 -39.94 6.47 -35.96
N GLN A 562 -39.13 7.00 -36.89
CA GLN A 562 -39.49 8.09 -37.79
C GLN A 562 -40.61 7.66 -38.76
N GLN A 563 -40.51 6.50 -39.40
CA GLN A 563 -41.56 5.97 -40.27
C GLN A 563 -42.88 5.76 -39.55
N LYS A 564 -42.83 5.40 -38.26
CA LYS A 564 -44.03 5.20 -37.46
C LYS A 564 -44.66 6.51 -36.99
N GLU A 565 -43.90 7.58 -36.81
CA GLU A 565 -44.41 8.92 -36.59
C GLU A 565 -45.06 9.50 -37.86
N GLU A 566 -44.45 9.32 -39.02
CA GLU A 566 -45.01 9.76 -40.32
C GLU A 566 -46.36 9.06 -40.61
N ASN A 567 -46.44 7.74 -40.39
CA ASN A 567 -47.69 6.98 -40.57
C ASN A 567 -48.79 7.25 -39.51
N ARG A 568 -48.50 8.09 -38.50
CA ARG A 568 -49.48 8.50 -37.48
C ARG A 568 -50.25 9.77 -37.89
N TYR A 569 -49.78 10.46 -38.93
CA TYR A 569 -50.37 11.69 -39.47
C TYR A 569 -51.03 11.48 -40.84
N GLU A 570 -50.99 10.24 -41.39
CA GLU A 570 -51.87 9.76 -42.43
C GLU A 570 -53.06 8.96 -41.82
#